data_f8de637f91e4ca454f2942dfa34f64c8
#
_entry.id   f8de637f91e4ca454f2942dfa34f64c8
#
_cell.length_a   1.000
_cell.length_b   1.000
_cell.length_c   1.000
_cell.angle_alpha   90.00
_cell.angle_beta   90.00
_cell.angle_gamma   90.00
#
_symmetry.space_group_name_H-M   'P 1'
#
loop_
_entity.id
_entity.type
_entity.pdbx_description
1 polymer ?
#
loop_
_entity_poly.entity_id
_entity_poly.type
_entity_poly.pdbx_seq_one_letter_code
_entity_poly.pdbx_strand_id
1 'polypeptide(L)'
;MSLVFAALTIALGARVVTSSAGTDVVTYHNDNARTGQNLNESILTPATVSVSTFGKTGFFAADGKVDAQPLYLSAVTIPGSGTRDVLYVATEHDSVYALDAVTGAVIWRTSLLGTGETTSDTRNCSQVVPEIGITSTPVIDRSRGPNGVIYVVAMSKNSSGAYFQRLHALDAVLGTELFGGPQTVQASFPGSGAGSSNGSVIFDPKQYEERAGLLLLNGQIITTWTSHCDIDPYTGWIIAFDAGTLTRSSVLNVTPNGSRGGLWMAGAGPAADAQGNVYVLDGNGTFDTTLTGTGFPNRGDFGNAFIKIATTGGLSVADYFATFDTVQASNADTDLGSGGAMVLPDLIDANGQARHLAVGAGKDSHIYVVDRDAMGKWNASSNQNYQDIAGALGGSVFSMPAYFNNTVYYGASGRSLKAFSITNARLSSTSTSASAASFAFPGTTPGVSASGTANGIVWAVENRNPAVLHAYDARDLSHELYNSTQAPASRDAFGAGNKFLTPTVVNGHVYVGTTNGVAAFGRLGPAAPTGLRITIT
;
A
#
# COMPACT_ATOMS: atom_id res chain seq x y z
N MET A 1 -47.22 -67.90 -1.99
CA MET A 1 -46.95 -66.90 -3.02
C MET A 1 -46.91 -65.54 -2.28
N SER A 2 -45.73 -65.14 -1.80
CA SER A 2 -45.54 -63.88 -1.06
C SER A 2 -44.71 -62.91 -1.93
N LEU A 3 -45.30 -61.79 -2.31
CA LEU A 3 -44.66 -60.75 -3.03
C LEU A 3 -43.88 -59.87 -2.02
N VAL A 4 -42.57 -59.75 -2.24
CA VAL A 4 -41.69 -58.77 -1.51
C VAL A 4 -41.62 -57.53 -2.39
N PHE A 5 -42.10 -56.37 -1.87
CA PHE A 5 -41.90 -55.08 -2.47
C PHE A 5 -40.58 -54.50 -1.92
N ALA A 6 -39.62 -54.30 -2.81
CA ALA A 6 -38.39 -53.52 -2.48
C ALA A 6 -38.65 -52.03 -2.74
N ALA A 7 -38.59 -51.24 -1.69
CA ALA A 7 -38.66 -49.77 -1.78
C ALA A 7 -37.26 -49.21 -2.07
N LEU A 8 -37.10 -48.57 -3.23
CA LEU A 8 -35.87 -47.86 -3.62
C LEU A 8 -35.90 -46.44 -3.04
N THR A 9 -35.13 -46.20 -1.99
CA THR A 9 -34.94 -44.84 -1.40
C THR A 9 -33.86 -44.10 -2.18
N ILE A 10 -34.25 -43.10 -2.98
CA ILE A 10 -33.31 -42.15 -3.62
C ILE A 10 -32.97 -41.08 -2.60
N ALA A 11 -31.76 -41.12 -2.06
CA ALA A 11 -31.21 -40.04 -1.24
C ALA A 11 -30.75 -38.89 -2.15
N LEU A 12 -31.53 -37.81 -2.23
CA LEU A 12 -31.07 -36.55 -2.80
C LEU A 12 -30.05 -35.94 -1.82
N GLY A 13 -28.76 -36.08 -2.11
CA GLY A 13 -27.70 -35.35 -1.45
C GLY A 13 -27.77 -33.88 -1.83
N ALA A 14 -28.32 -33.03 -0.95
CA ALA A 14 -28.16 -31.59 -1.06
C ALA A 14 -26.66 -31.26 -0.90
N ARG A 15 -26.00 -30.89 -1.99
CA ARG A 15 -24.68 -30.24 -1.90
C ARG A 15 -24.90 -28.88 -1.23
N VAL A 16 -24.48 -28.77 0.02
CA VAL A 16 -24.27 -27.45 0.66
C VAL A 16 -23.13 -26.81 -0.09
N VAL A 17 -23.45 -25.91 -1.01
CA VAL A 17 -22.49 -24.98 -1.57
C VAL A 17 -22.19 -24.01 -0.43
N THR A 18 -21.14 -24.26 0.34
CA THR A 18 -20.56 -23.25 1.21
C THR A 18 -20.03 -22.16 0.27
N SER A 19 -20.75 -21.05 0.17
CA SER A 19 -20.17 -19.86 -0.42
C SER A 19 -18.93 -19.54 0.43
N SER A 20 -17.75 -19.65 -0.15
CA SER A 20 -16.55 -19.04 0.41
C SER A 20 -16.90 -17.58 0.69
N ALA A 21 -16.75 -17.13 1.93
CA ALA A 21 -16.82 -15.70 2.19
C ALA A 21 -15.86 -15.03 1.22
N GLY A 22 -16.35 -14.03 0.46
CA GLY A 22 -15.51 -13.34 -0.51
C GLY A 22 -14.33 -12.66 0.20
N THR A 23 -13.23 -12.50 -0.52
CA THR A 23 -12.05 -11.85 0.00
C THR A 23 -12.24 -10.34 -0.05
N ASP A 24 -11.86 -9.64 1.04
CA ASP A 24 -11.81 -8.18 1.09
C ASP A 24 -10.37 -7.70 0.92
N VAL A 25 -10.21 -6.46 0.40
CA VAL A 25 -8.96 -5.71 0.42
C VAL A 25 -9.24 -4.39 1.13
N VAL A 26 -8.91 -4.32 2.42
CA VAL A 26 -9.34 -3.25 3.33
C VAL A 26 -8.22 -2.27 3.70
N THR A 27 -7.00 -2.49 3.23
CA THR A 27 -5.82 -1.68 3.53
C THR A 27 -4.80 -1.78 2.41
N TYR A 28 -3.89 -0.81 2.36
CA TYR A 28 -2.76 -0.82 1.43
C TYR A 28 -2.01 -2.15 1.50
N HIS A 29 -1.70 -2.70 0.33
CA HIS A 29 -0.88 -3.91 0.15
C HIS A 29 -1.43 -5.14 0.88
N ASN A 30 -2.76 -5.26 0.96
CA ASN A 30 -3.61 -6.35 1.41
C ASN A 30 -3.66 -6.63 2.92
N ASP A 31 -2.60 -6.37 3.68
CA ASP A 31 -2.54 -6.63 5.12
C ASP A 31 -1.66 -5.61 5.86
N ASN A 32 -1.71 -5.62 7.20
CA ASN A 32 -0.93 -4.69 8.03
C ASN A 32 0.57 -5.00 8.04
N ALA A 33 0.99 -6.22 7.73
CA ALA A 33 2.40 -6.58 7.55
C ALA A 33 2.96 -6.06 6.21
N ARG A 34 2.07 -5.63 5.31
CA ARG A 34 2.34 -5.10 3.96
C ARG A 34 2.95 -6.15 3.03
N THR A 35 2.49 -7.40 3.17
CA THR A 35 3.03 -8.51 2.36
C THR A 35 2.66 -8.44 0.88
N GLY A 36 1.62 -7.69 0.51
CA GLY A 36 1.16 -7.54 -0.86
C GLY A 36 0.54 -8.80 -1.46
N GLN A 37 0.20 -9.80 -0.63
CA GLN A 37 -0.33 -11.08 -1.10
C GLN A 37 -1.83 -11.21 -0.82
N ASN A 38 -2.58 -11.72 -1.82
CA ASN A 38 -3.91 -12.26 -1.66
C ASN A 38 -3.87 -13.78 -1.86
N LEU A 39 -3.94 -14.53 -0.77
CA LEU A 39 -3.85 -16.01 -0.78
C LEU A 39 -5.19 -16.70 -1.05
N ASN A 40 -6.28 -15.96 -1.25
CA ASN A 40 -7.62 -16.47 -1.49
C ASN A 40 -8.07 -16.34 -2.96
N GLU A 41 -7.14 -15.98 -3.88
CA GLU A 41 -7.43 -15.84 -5.30
C GLU A 41 -7.33 -17.19 -5.99
N SER A 42 -8.46 -17.75 -6.38
CA SER A 42 -8.54 -19.05 -7.02
C SER A 42 -8.96 -19.01 -8.50
N ILE A 43 -9.36 -17.83 -8.99
CA ILE A 43 -9.89 -17.65 -10.34
C ILE A 43 -8.76 -17.28 -11.31
N LEU A 44 -7.89 -16.33 -10.90
CA LEU A 44 -6.71 -15.92 -11.65
C LEU A 44 -5.53 -16.83 -11.29
N THR A 45 -5.19 -17.70 -12.21
CA THR A 45 -4.10 -18.68 -12.07
C THR A 45 -3.15 -18.56 -13.27
N PRO A 46 -1.92 -19.08 -13.21
CA PRO A 46 -1.04 -19.11 -14.39
C PRO A 46 -1.66 -19.78 -15.63
N ALA A 47 -2.62 -20.69 -15.44
CA ALA A 47 -3.34 -21.35 -16.53
C ALA A 47 -4.49 -20.52 -17.11
N THR A 48 -5.03 -19.55 -16.36
CA THR A 48 -6.19 -18.74 -16.76
C THR A 48 -5.84 -17.32 -17.16
N VAL A 49 -4.60 -16.88 -16.92
CA VAL A 49 -4.10 -15.55 -17.24
C VAL A 49 -3.22 -15.61 -18.48
N SER A 50 -3.80 -15.25 -19.62
CA SER A 50 -3.10 -15.12 -20.91
C SER A 50 -3.83 -14.09 -21.77
N VAL A 51 -3.22 -13.62 -22.83
CA VAL A 51 -3.83 -12.63 -23.75
C VAL A 51 -5.17 -13.07 -24.35
N SER A 52 -5.42 -14.37 -24.44
CA SER A 52 -6.67 -14.91 -24.98
C SER A 52 -7.78 -15.11 -23.94
N THR A 53 -7.45 -15.23 -22.67
CA THR A 53 -8.39 -15.57 -21.60
C THR A 53 -8.54 -14.49 -20.54
N PHE A 54 -7.65 -13.48 -20.54
CA PHE A 54 -7.60 -12.38 -19.61
C PHE A 54 -7.39 -11.06 -20.35
N GLY A 55 -7.93 -9.95 -19.82
CA GLY A 55 -7.75 -8.64 -20.39
C GLY A 55 -8.64 -7.59 -19.72
N LYS A 56 -8.65 -6.37 -20.27
CA LYS A 56 -9.45 -5.27 -19.76
C LYS A 56 -10.95 -5.57 -19.94
N THR A 57 -11.69 -5.52 -18.85
CA THR A 57 -13.15 -5.72 -18.79
C THR A 57 -13.91 -4.40 -18.70
N GLY A 58 -13.27 -3.34 -18.20
CA GLY A 58 -13.90 -2.03 -18.05
C GLY A 58 -12.91 -0.91 -17.74
N PHE A 59 -13.47 0.30 -17.73
CA PHE A 59 -12.80 1.49 -17.21
C PHE A 59 -13.83 2.29 -16.42
N PHE A 60 -13.56 2.52 -15.14
CA PHE A 60 -14.44 3.20 -14.20
C PHE A 60 -13.93 4.63 -14.03
N ALA A 61 -14.58 5.58 -14.71
CA ALA A 61 -14.18 6.98 -14.70
C ALA A 61 -14.35 7.61 -13.30
N ALA A 62 -13.40 8.44 -12.91
CA ALA A 62 -13.44 9.25 -11.71
C ALA A 62 -13.11 10.71 -12.06
N ASP A 63 -13.40 11.64 -11.14
CA ASP A 63 -13.23 13.07 -11.33
C ASP A 63 -11.81 13.60 -11.13
N GLY A 64 -10.89 12.73 -10.74
CA GLY A 64 -9.49 13.07 -10.49
C GLY A 64 -8.57 11.87 -10.64
N LYS A 65 -7.31 12.14 -10.42
CA LYS A 65 -6.26 11.16 -10.41
C LYS A 65 -6.42 10.21 -9.23
N VAL A 66 -6.17 8.92 -9.45
CA VAL A 66 -6.26 7.86 -8.44
C VAL A 66 -4.84 7.43 -8.06
N ASP A 67 -4.26 8.06 -7.04
CA ASP A 67 -2.95 7.69 -6.48
C ASP A 67 -3.08 6.64 -5.36
N ALA A 68 -4.19 6.68 -4.62
CA ALA A 68 -4.54 5.68 -3.62
C ALA A 68 -4.80 4.30 -4.25
N GLN A 69 -4.38 3.22 -3.59
CA GLN A 69 -4.79 1.86 -3.99
C GLN A 69 -6.30 1.72 -3.86
N PRO A 70 -7.04 1.28 -4.90
CA PRO A 70 -8.46 0.97 -4.78
C PRO A 70 -8.69 -0.14 -3.74
N LEU A 71 -9.64 0.05 -2.83
CA LEU A 71 -10.01 -0.94 -1.82
C LEU A 71 -11.27 -1.70 -2.22
N TYR A 72 -11.49 -2.87 -1.62
CA TYR A 72 -12.57 -3.75 -2.05
C TYR A 72 -13.25 -4.44 -0.87
N LEU A 73 -14.60 -4.42 -0.88
CA LEU A 73 -15.40 -5.23 0.01
C LEU A 73 -16.29 -6.17 -0.79
N SER A 74 -16.26 -7.44 -0.43
CA SER A 74 -17.14 -8.47 -0.99
C SER A 74 -18.49 -8.48 -0.29
N ALA A 75 -19.53 -8.86 -1.03
CA ALA A 75 -20.88 -9.14 -0.53
C ALA A 75 -21.44 -8.04 0.39
N VAL A 76 -21.36 -6.79 -0.03
CA VAL A 76 -21.93 -5.63 0.67
C VAL A 76 -23.42 -5.52 0.35
N THR A 77 -24.26 -5.44 1.37
CA THR A 77 -25.70 -5.23 1.20
C THR A 77 -25.99 -3.76 1.02
N ILE A 78 -26.44 -3.36 -0.16
CA ILE A 78 -26.82 -1.98 -0.51
C ILE A 78 -28.34 -1.83 -0.40
N PRO A 79 -28.86 -0.90 0.43
CA PRO A 79 -30.29 -0.67 0.58
C PRO A 79 -30.98 -0.41 -0.78
N GLY A 80 -32.02 -1.17 -1.06
CA GLY A 80 -32.77 -1.05 -2.32
C GLY A 80 -32.09 -1.62 -3.57
N SER A 81 -30.84 -2.13 -3.47
CA SER A 81 -30.06 -2.60 -4.64
C SER A 81 -29.50 -4.02 -4.47
N GLY A 82 -29.74 -4.67 -3.32
CA GLY A 82 -29.28 -6.05 -3.04
C GLY A 82 -27.81 -6.13 -2.64
N THR A 83 -27.24 -7.33 -2.70
CA THR A 83 -25.85 -7.59 -2.31
C THR A 83 -24.94 -7.48 -3.53
N ARG A 84 -23.82 -6.75 -3.37
CA ARG A 84 -22.84 -6.49 -4.42
C ARG A 84 -21.42 -6.50 -3.87
N ASP A 85 -20.47 -6.75 -4.74
CA ASP A 85 -19.06 -6.46 -4.46
C ASP A 85 -18.80 -4.98 -4.77
N VAL A 86 -18.11 -4.28 -3.88
CA VAL A 86 -17.93 -2.83 -3.96
C VAL A 86 -16.45 -2.47 -4.02
N LEU A 87 -16.09 -1.66 -5.01
CA LEU A 87 -14.78 -1.05 -5.17
C LEU A 87 -14.82 0.39 -4.64
N TYR A 88 -13.93 0.71 -3.70
CA TYR A 88 -13.77 2.06 -3.15
C TYR A 88 -12.59 2.74 -3.80
N VAL A 89 -12.82 3.95 -4.30
CA VAL A 89 -11.82 4.73 -5.04
C VAL A 89 -11.74 6.13 -4.44
N ALA A 90 -10.55 6.56 -4.07
CA ALA A 90 -10.26 7.92 -3.61
C ALA A 90 -9.47 8.67 -4.68
N THR A 91 -9.73 9.97 -4.84
CA THR A 91 -9.12 10.79 -5.89
C THR A 91 -8.41 12.02 -5.33
N GLU A 92 -7.44 12.51 -6.07
CA GLU A 92 -6.82 13.82 -5.79
C GLU A 92 -7.80 15.00 -5.92
N HIS A 93 -9.03 14.75 -6.39
CA HIS A 93 -10.12 15.74 -6.40
C HIS A 93 -10.97 15.73 -5.12
N ASP A 94 -10.43 15.21 -4.01
CA ASP A 94 -11.12 15.07 -2.72
C ASP A 94 -12.47 14.34 -2.81
N SER A 95 -12.57 13.35 -3.70
CA SER A 95 -13.76 12.51 -3.84
C SER A 95 -13.48 11.08 -3.43
N VAL A 96 -14.43 10.48 -2.70
CA VAL A 96 -14.48 9.05 -2.45
C VAL A 96 -15.68 8.46 -3.17
N TYR A 97 -15.46 7.40 -3.91
CA TYR A 97 -16.48 6.65 -4.64
C TYR A 97 -16.66 5.26 -4.05
N ALA A 98 -17.90 4.79 -3.97
CA ALA A 98 -18.22 3.37 -3.94
C ALA A 98 -18.80 2.99 -5.30
N LEU A 99 -18.16 2.04 -5.95
CA LEU A 99 -18.55 1.57 -7.28
C LEU A 99 -18.95 0.09 -7.19
N ASP A 100 -19.96 -0.31 -7.96
CA ASP A 100 -20.18 -1.74 -8.24
C ASP A 100 -18.90 -2.29 -8.89
N ALA A 101 -18.27 -3.27 -8.27
CA ALA A 101 -16.94 -3.73 -8.64
C ALA A 101 -16.91 -4.39 -10.04
N VAL A 102 -18.04 -4.91 -10.53
CA VAL A 102 -18.14 -5.57 -11.84
C VAL A 102 -18.46 -4.59 -12.95
N THR A 103 -19.42 -3.69 -12.71
CA THR A 103 -19.96 -2.79 -13.75
C THR A 103 -19.37 -1.39 -13.74
N GLY A 104 -18.73 -0.98 -12.63
CA GLY A 104 -18.26 0.39 -12.40
C GLY A 104 -19.38 1.40 -12.14
N ALA A 105 -20.63 0.94 -11.97
CA ALA A 105 -21.74 1.82 -11.66
C ALA A 105 -21.54 2.49 -10.29
N VAL A 106 -21.73 3.81 -10.23
CA VAL A 106 -21.59 4.57 -8.99
C VAL A 106 -22.75 4.21 -8.05
N ILE A 107 -22.41 3.68 -6.87
CA ILE A 107 -23.35 3.44 -5.77
C ILE A 107 -23.52 4.74 -4.99
N TRP A 108 -22.41 5.35 -4.59
CA TRP A 108 -22.36 6.68 -4.02
C TRP A 108 -21.03 7.38 -4.33
N ARG A 109 -21.04 8.70 -4.27
CA ARG A 109 -19.85 9.57 -4.30
C ARG A 109 -19.99 10.63 -3.23
N THR A 110 -18.93 10.86 -2.48
CA THR A 110 -18.85 11.92 -1.47
C THR A 110 -17.64 12.81 -1.76
N SER A 111 -17.87 14.12 -1.85
CA SER A 111 -16.80 15.11 -1.86
C SER A 111 -16.42 15.45 -0.41
N LEU A 112 -15.12 15.47 -0.12
CA LEU A 112 -14.60 15.79 1.21
C LEU A 112 -14.23 17.28 1.38
N LEU A 113 -14.46 18.09 0.34
CA LEU A 113 -14.26 19.54 0.38
C LEU A 113 -15.26 20.22 1.32
N GLY A 114 -14.75 21.05 2.20
CA GLY A 114 -15.57 21.95 3.02
C GLY A 114 -16.23 23.05 2.18
N THR A 115 -17.21 23.72 2.76
CA THR A 115 -17.91 24.83 2.06
C THR A 115 -16.94 25.95 1.70
N GLY A 116 -16.85 26.27 0.39
CA GLY A 116 -15.95 27.31 -0.13
C GLY A 116 -14.48 26.89 -0.23
N GLU A 117 -14.19 25.60 -0.14
CA GLU A 117 -12.87 25.03 -0.34
C GLU A 117 -12.70 24.45 -1.74
N THR A 118 -11.45 24.30 -2.12
CA THR A 118 -10.96 23.57 -3.30
C THR A 118 -9.89 22.58 -2.84
N THR A 119 -9.52 21.64 -3.70
CA THR A 119 -8.32 20.85 -3.55
C THR A 119 -7.10 21.75 -3.35
N SER A 120 -6.04 21.23 -2.75
CA SER A 120 -4.78 21.96 -2.64
C SER A 120 -4.10 22.15 -3.99
N ASP A 121 -3.35 23.24 -4.14
CA ASP A 121 -2.38 23.35 -5.23
C ASP A 121 -1.21 22.39 -5.01
N THR A 122 -0.38 22.22 -6.05
CA THR A 122 0.77 21.30 -6.04
C THR A 122 1.92 21.71 -5.11
N ARG A 123 1.78 22.78 -4.38
CA ARG A 123 2.78 23.31 -3.44
C ARG A 123 4.18 23.54 -4.10
N ASN A 124 4.22 23.88 -5.40
CA ASN A 124 5.43 23.96 -6.22
C ASN A 124 6.21 22.63 -6.31
N CYS A 125 5.53 21.52 -6.11
CA CYS A 125 6.06 20.17 -6.20
C CYS A 125 5.36 19.40 -7.32
N SER A 126 6.11 18.80 -8.22
CA SER A 126 5.55 18.01 -9.34
C SER A 126 5.31 16.53 -8.99
N GLN A 127 5.41 16.17 -7.72
CA GLN A 127 5.20 14.79 -7.27
C GLN A 127 3.73 14.38 -7.42
N VAL A 128 2.81 15.26 -6.99
CA VAL A 128 1.37 15.09 -7.15
C VAL A 128 0.84 16.27 -7.95
N VAL A 129 0.30 16.02 -9.14
CA VAL A 129 -0.22 17.02 -10.08
C VAL A 129 -1.47 16.48 -10.77
N PRO A 130 -2.43 17.36 -11.20
CA PRO A 130 -2.39 18.83 -11.19
C PRO A 130 -2.85 19.47 -9.86
N GLU A 131 -3.36 18.71 -8.94
CA GLU A 131 -3.91 19.09 -7.64
C GLU A 131 -3.56 18.07 -6.58
N ILE A 132 -3.68 18.40 -5.30
CA ILE A 132 -3.52 17.51 -4.16
C ILE A 132 -4.83 17.45 -3.39
N GLY A 133 -5.32 16.25 -3.13
CA GLY A 133 -6.51 15.97 -2.35
C GLY A 133 -6.33 14.74 -1.48
N ILE A 134 -6.79 13.56 -1.95
CA ILE A 134 -6.59 12.27 -1.27
C ILE A 134 -5.47 11.51 -1.97
N THR A 135 -4.25 11.63 -1.47
CA THR A 135 -3.07 10.94 -2.02
C THR A 135 -2.87 9.57 -1.37
N SER A 136 -3.06 9.48 -0.06
CA SER A 136 -2.85 8.27 0.72
C SER A 136 -3.94 7.22 0.48
N THR A 137 -3.55 5.94 0.52
CA THR A 137 -4.53 4.85 0.50
C THR A 137 -5.34 4.82 1.79
N PRO A 138 -6.68 4.87 1.71
CA PRO A 138 -7.57 4.74 2.85
C PRO A 138 -7.42 3.39 3.57
N VAL A 139 -8.12 3.24 4.71
CA VAL A 139 -8.28 1.95 5.39
C VAL A 139 -9.75 1.73 5.75
N ILE A 140 -10.21 0.48 5.69
CA ILE A 140 -11.59 0.10 6.02
C ILE A 140 -11.63 -0.76 7.25
N ASP A 141 -12.46 -0.38 8.24
CA ASP A 141 -12.87 -1.24 9.34
C ASP A 141 -14.28 -1.78 9.06
N ARG A 142 -14.36 -2.99 8.52
CA ARG A 142 -15.66 -3.62 8.18
C ARG A 142 -16.52 -3.92 9.41
N SER A 143 -15.90 -4.03 10.57
CA SER A 143 -16.58 -4.39 11.83
C SER A 143 -17.14 -3.20 12.61
N ARG A 144 -16.74 -1.99 12.26
CA ARG A 144 -17.09 -0.76 12.98
C ARG A 144 -18.28 -0.04 12.34
N GLY A 145 -19.03 0.69 13.16
CA GLY A 145 -20.23 1.42 12.69
C GLY A 145 -21.36 0.47 12.23
N PRO A 146 -22.41 1.04 11.63
CA PRO A 146 -23.55 0.23 11.19
C PRO A 146 -23.26 -0.61 9.93
N ASN A 147 -22.36 -0.15 9.04
CA ASN A 147 -22.14 -0.74 7.72
C ASN A 147 -20.65 -0.89 7.36
N GLY A 148 -19.73 -0.75 8.34
CA GLY A 148 -18.31 -0.58 8.10
C GLY A 148 -17.92 0.88 7.94
N VAL A 149 -16.65 1.21 8.14
CA VAL A 149 -16.13 2.59 8.11
C VAL A 149 -14.91 2.66 7.23
N ILE A 150 -14.87 3.66 6.35
CA ILE A 150 -13.72 4.02 5.54
C ILE A 150 -13.06 5.25 6.18
N TYR A 151 -11.79 5.15 6.55
CA TYR A 151 -11.00 6.28 7.06
C TYR A 151 -10.13 6.83 5.94
N VAL A 152 -10.20 8.16 5.77
CA VAL A 152 -9.55 8.88 4.66
C VAL A 152 -8.93 10.17 5.19
N VAL A 153 -7.73 10.51 4.72
CA VAL A 153 -7.15 11.84 4.92
C VAL A 153 -7.26 12.63 3.62
N ALA A 154 -7.74 13.87 3.71
CA ALA A 154 -7.92 14.77 2.59
C ALA A 154 -7.23 16.11 2.84
N MET A 155 -6.61 16.69 1.79
CA MET A 155 -5.98 18.00 1.83
C MET A 155 -6.74 19.01 0.99
N SER A 156 -7.22 20.08 1.60
CA SER A 156 -7.92 21.16 0.92
C SER A 156 -7.38 22.55 1.27
N LYS A 157 -7.83 23.56 0.55
CA LYS A 157 -7.58 24.98 0.88
C LYS A 157 -8.83 25.82 0.61
N ASN A 158 -8.93 26.94 1.30
CA ASN A 158 -9.99 27.93 1.03
C ASN A 158 -9.48 29.12 0.21
N SER A 159 -10.39 30.00 -0.17
CA SER A 159 -10.09 31.21 -0.95
C SER A 159 -9.20 32.23 -0.23
N SER A 160 -9.08 32.18 1.11
CA SER A 160 -8.16 33.02 1.87
C SER A 160 -6.73 32.47 1.93
N GLY A 161 -6.49 31.27 1.34
CA GLY A 161 -5.20 30.61 1.32
C GLY A 161 -4.86 29.82 2.59
N ALA A 162 -5.84 29.53 3.44
CA ALA A 162 -5.68 28.60 4.55
C ALA A 162 -5.79 27.16 4.04
N TYR A 163 -4.88 26.29 4.48
CA TYR A 163 -4.82 24.87 4.15
C TYR A 163 -5.38 24.02 5.28
N PHE A 164 -5.95 22.90 4.93
CA PHE A 164 -6.54 21.96 5.87
C PHE A 164 -6.09 20.55 5.53
N GLN A 165 -5.79 19.78 6.56
CA GLN A 165 -5.64 18.33 6.52
C GLN A 165 -6.69 17.75 7.46
N ARG A 166 -7.53 16.84 6.96
CA ARG A 166 -8.65 16.28 7.76
C ARG A 166 -8.71 14.78 7.64
N LEU A 167 -8.90 14.13 8.79
CA LEU A 167 -9.28 12.73 8.87
C LEU A 167 -10.80 12.62 8.82
N HIS A 168 -11.31 11.91 7.85
CA HIS A 168 -12.71 11.59 7.64
C HIS A 168 -12.99 10.15 8.01
N ALA A 169 -14.22 9.86 8.46
CA ALA A 169 -14.73 8.51 8.67
C ALA A 169 -16.07 8.39 7.95
N LEU A 170 -16.11 7.65 6.86
CA LEU A 170 -17.30 7.51 6.03
C LEU A 170 -17.96 6.15 6.25
N ASP A 171 -19.29 6.14 6.32
CA ASP A 171 -20.07 4.90 6.25
C ASP A 171 -19.81 4.20 4.92
N ALA A 172 -19.40 2.95 4.93
CA ALA A 172 -18.99 2.24 3.73
C ALA A 172 -20.14 1.99 2.74
N VAL A 173 -21.39 1.99 3.22
CA VAL A 173 -22.59 1.76 2.39
C VAL A 173 -23.26 3.05 1.95
N LEU A 174 -23.21 4.10 2.79
CA LEU A 174 -23.95 5.34 2.56
C LEU A 174 -23.05 6.51 2.14
N GLY A 175 -21.74 6.44 2.34
CA GLY A 175 -20.79 7.52 2.08
C GLY A 175 -20.94 8.75 2.97
N THR A 176 -21.69 8.64 4.07
CA THR A 176 -21.93 9.76 5.01
C THR A 176 -20.89 9.78 6.11
N GLU A 177 -20.57 10.98 6.62
CA GLU A 177 -19.66 11.16 7.74
C GLU A 177 -20.20 10.51 9.02
N LEU A 178 -19.30 9.87 9.77
CA LEU A 178 -19.54 9.21 11.06
C LEU A 178 -18.72 9.89 12.17
N PHE A 179 -19.05 9.56 13.42
CA PHE A 179 -18.32 9.95 14.64
C PHE A 179 -18.13 11.46 14.81
N GLY A 180 -19.00 12.28 14.18
CA GLY A 180 -18.90 13.74 14.23
C GLY A 180 -17.74 14.30 13.41
N GLY A 181 -17.22 13.52 12.46
CA GLY A 181 -16.16 13.95 11.53
C GLY A 181 -16.58 15.09 10.59
N PRO A 182 -15.63 15.63 9.81
CA PRO A 182 -14.21 15.30 9.83
C PRO A 182 -13.44 15.90 11.01
N GLN A 183 -12.32 15.26 11.37
CA GLN A 183 -11.39 15.76 12.39
C GLN A 183 -10.21 16.50 11.74
N THR A 184 -10.02 17.77 12.07
CA THR A 184 -8.85 18.52 11.61
C THR A 184 -7.57 17.97 12.25
N VAL A 185 -6.54 17.71 11.43
CA VAL A 185 -5.23 17.26 11.90
C VAL A 185 -4.49 18.44 12.51
N GLN A 186 -4.19 18.32 13.78
CA GLN A 186 -3.41 19.28 14.55
C GLN A 186 -2.48 18.54 15.50
N ALA A 187 -1.21 18.91 15.53
CA ALA A 187 -0.22 18.30 16.42
C ALA A 187 0.83 19.32 16.85
N SER A 188 1.38 19.08 18.03
CA SER A 188 2.60 19.69 18.52
C SER A 188 3.43 18.65 19.27
N PHE A 189 4.75 18.78 19.24
CA PHE A 189 5.67 17.87 19.91
C PHE A 189 6.82 18.67 20.55
N PRO A 190 7.27 18.37 21.77
CA PRO A 190 8.39 19.06 22.39
C PRO A 190 9.65 18.95 21.53
N GLY A 191 10.29 20.06 21.24
CA GLY A 191 11.49 20.09 20.43
C GLY A 191 11.87 21.49 19.94
N SER A 192 13.09 21.61 19.43
CA SER A 192 13.69 22.83 18.88
C SER A 192 14.01 22.72 17.39
N GLY A 193 13.48 21.68 16.71
CA GLY A 193 13.74 21.39 15.30
C GLY A 193 13.10 22.38 14.34
N ALA A 194 13.19 22.09 13.06
CA ALA A 194 12.70 22.94 11.99
C ALA A 194 11.19 23.24 12.15
N GLY A 195 10.80 24.50 12.04
CA GLY A 195 9.44 24.97 12.24
C GLY A 195 8.98 25.03 13.71
N SER A 196 9.91 24.91 14.69
CA SER A 196 9.56 25.01 16.10
C SER A 196 9.26 26.44 16.54
N SER A 197 8.36 26.54 17.52
CA SER A 197 8.04 27.79 18.23
C SER A 197 7.81 27.50 19.70
N ASN A 198 8.38 28.34 20.58
CA ASN A 198 8.23 28.22 22.04
C ASN A 198 8.55 26.79 22.58
N GLY A 199 9.60 26.15 22.07
CA GLY A 199 10.05 24.83 22.53
C GLY A 199 9.21 23.65 22.03
N SER A 200 8.39 23.85 21.02
CA SER A 200 7.60 22.81 20.39
C SER A 200 7.67 22.90 18.86
N VAL A 201 7.80 21.78 18.20
CA VAL A 201 7.54 21.65 16.76
C VAL A 201 6.03 21.64 16.56
N ILE A 202 5.54 22.37 15.55
CA ILE A 202 4.11 22.55 15.27
C ILE A 202 3.79 21.97 13.90
N PHE A 203 2.73 21.16 13.82
CA PHE A 203 2.23 20.65 12.55
C PHE A 203 1.50 21.77 11.79
N ASP A 204 2.02 22.11 10.61
CA ASP A 204 1.41 23.07 9.69
C ASP A 204 0.74 22.31 8.52
N PRO A 205 -0.60 22.30 8.38
CA PRO A 205 -1.30 21.58 7.31
C PRO A 205 -0.88 22.02 5.90
N LYS A 206 -0.31 23.21 5.74
CA LYS A 206 0.22 23.70 4.48
C LYS A 206 1.55 23.05 4.10
N GLN A 207 2.35 22.67 5.11
CA GLN A 207 3.72 22.19 4.95
C GLN A 207 3.79 20.68 4.71
N TYR A 208 2.81 19.94 5.23
CA TYR A 208 2.86 18.49 5.27
C TYR A 208 1.91 17.83 4.27
N GLU A 209 2.32 16.67 3.77
CA GLU A 209 1.56 15.79 2.89
C GLU A 209 1.44 14.42 3.55
N GLU A 210 0.24 13.85 3.58
CA GLU A 210 0.00 12.47 3.96
C GLU A 210 0.07 11.61 2.71
N ARG A 211 1.25 11.04 2.46
CA ARG A 211 1.52 10.27 1.26
C ARG A 211 1.39 8.78 1.47
N ALA A 212 1.80 8.30 2.63
CA ALA A 212 1.78 6.89 2.98
C ALA A 212 0.36 6.41 3.29
N GLY A 213 0.00 5.21 2.86
CA GLY A 213 -1.30 4.62 3.15
C GLY A 213 -1.59 4.53 4.64
N LEU A 214 -2.84 4.74 5.04
CA LEU A 214 -3.26 4.69 6.44
C LEU A 214 -3.08 3.28 7.04
N LEU A 215 -2.85 3.24 8.35
CA LEU A 215 -2.80 1.99 9.10
C LEU A 215 -3.89 1.97 10.19
N LEU A 216 -4.80 1.01 10.12
CA LEU A 216 -5.71 0.70 11.23
C LEU A 216 -5.08 -0.41 12.09
N LEU A 217 -4.76 -0.07 13.34
CA LEU A 217 -4.12 -0.97 14.28
C LEU A 217 -4.70 -0.78 15.69
N ASN A 218 -5.20 -1.85 16.30
CA ASN A 218 -5.71 -1.85 17.68
C ASN A 218 -6.72 -0.72 17.97
N GLY A 219 -7.62 -0.43 17.01
CA GLY A 219 -8.63 0.62 17.15
C GLY A 219 -8.09 2.05 16.99
N GLN A 220 -6.88 2.21 16.47
CA GLN A 220 -6.28 3.50 16.12
C GLN A 220 -6.02 3.61 14.62
N ILE A 221 -6.23 4.80 14.07
CA ILE A 221 -5.80 5.19 12.74
C ILE A 221 -4.44 5.88 12.88
N ILE A 222 -3.41 5.31 12.29
CA ILE A 222 -2.04 5.84 12.31
C ILE A 222 -1.74 6.44 10.94
N THR A 223 -1.32 7.71 10.96
CA THR A 223 -0.94 8.51 9.79
C THR A 223 0.54 8.88 9.88
N THR A 224 1.22 8.99 8.74
CA THR A 224 2.63 9.34 8.67
C THR A 224 2.85 10.42 7.62
N TRP A 225 3.64 11.45 7.95
CA TRP A 225 3.67 12.69 7.22
C TRP A 225 5.07 13.05 6.72
N THR A 226 5.09 13.64 5.54
CA THR A 226 6.27 14.19 4.90
C THR A 226 6.02 15.63 4.43
N SER A 227 6.98 16.25 3.74
CA SER A 227 6.75 17.54 3.09
C SER A 227 6.54 17.38 1.58
N HIS A 228 6.24 18.48 0.90
CA HIS A 228 6.15 18.53 -0.56
C HIS A 228 7.54 18.76 -1.15
N CYS A 229 8.13 17.74 -1.86
CA CYS A 229 9.46 17.84 -2.52
C CYS A 229 10.58 18.38 -1.59
N ASP A 230 10.64 17.92 -0.34
CA ASP A 230 11.63 18.38 0.65
C ASP A 230 11.66 19.90 0.88
N ILE A 231 10.55 20.61 0.65
CA ILE A 231 10.45 22.03 0.95
C ILE A 231 10.56 22.23 2.45
N ASP A 232 11.63 22.89 2.87
CA ASP A 232 11.88 23.25 4.26
C ASP A 232 11.00 24.47 4.70
N PRO A 233 10.74 24.65 6.01
CA PRO A 233 11.17 23.81 7.15
C PRO A 233 10.18 22.67 7.44
N TYR A 234 10.66 21.45 7.71
CA TYR A 234 9.81 20.34 8.14
C TYR A 234 10.54 19.33 9.03
N THR A 235 9.75 18.45 9.68
CA THR A 235 10.19 17.32 10.51
C THR A 235 9.29 16.13 10.23
N GLY A 236 9.67 14.91 10.61
CA GLY A 236 8.86 13.70 10.39
C GLY A 236 7.80 13.49 11.47
N TRP A 237 6.52 13.33 11.08
CA TRP A 237 5.42 13.14 12.00
C TRP A 237 4.75 11.78 11.86
N ILE A 238 4.36 11.21 13.00
CA ILE A 238 3.46 10.07 13.11
C ILE A 238 2.36 10.46 14.09
N ILE A 239 1.11 10.39 13.65
CA ILE A 239 -0.02 10.83 14.44
C ILE A 239 -1.05 9.70 14.50
N ALA A 240 -1.51 9.35 15.69
CA ALA A 240 -2.54 8.36 15.92
C ALA A 240 -3.85 9.00 16.35
N PHE A 241 -4.95 8.48 15.82
CA PHE A 241 -6.31 8.90 16.14
C PHE A 241 -7.12 7.69 16.61
N ASP A 242 -7.98 7.86 17.59
CA ASP A 242 -8.95 6.84 17.98
C ASP A 242 -9.96 6.62 16.85
N ALA A 243 -10.11 5.38 16.40
CA ALA A 243 -10.95 5.05 15.25
C ALA A 243 -12.45 5.21 15.50
N GLY A 244 -12.91 5.28 16.76
CA GLY A 244 -14.33 5.44 17.13
C GLY A 244 -14.75 6.87 17.40
N THR A 245 -13.80 7.77 17.66
CA THR A 245 -14.08 9.18 18.03
C THR A 245 -13.34 10.18 17.14
N LEU A 246 -12.40 9.73 16.32
CA LEU A 246 -11.47 10.53 15.52
C LEU A 246 -10.59 11.49 16.33
N THR A 247 -10.62 11.41 17.66
CA THR A 247 -9.78 12.25 18.51
C THR A 247 -8.32 11.80 18.41
N ARG A 248 -7.39 12.76 18.33
CA ARG A 248 -5.96 12.47 18.36
C ARG A 248 -5.59 11.79 19.68
N SER A 249 -5.10 10.55 19.61
CA SER A 249 -4.72 9.74 20.78
C SER A 249 -3.25 9.85 21.14
N SER A 250 -2.36 10.01 20.12
CA SER A 250 -0.91 10.11 20.35
C SER A 250 -0.21 10.81 19.18
N VAL A 251 1.00 11.33 19.47
CA VAL A 251 1.87 11.99 18.50
C VAL A 251 3.32 11.58 18.76
N LEU A 252 4.06 11.33 17.68
CA LEU A 252 5.50 11.17 17.69
C LEU A 252 6.10 12.04 16.58
N ASN A 253 7.20 12.74 16.88
CA ASN A 253 8.03 13.38 15.89
C ASN A 253 9.40 12.68 15.88
N VAL A 254 9.89 12.28 14.71
CA VAL A 254 11.13 11.49 14.60
C VAL A 254 12.39 12.33 14.40
N THR A 255 12.24 13.65 14.22
CA THR A 255 13.35 14.62 14.14
C THR A 255 13.05 15.91 14.92
N PRO A 256 12.65 15.80 16.20
CA PRO A 256 12.06 16.92 16.95
C PRO A 256 13.06 18.04 17.25
N ASN A 257 14.35 17.78 17.22
CA ASN A 257 15.42 18.76 17.50
C ASN A 257 16.33 19.00 16.30
N GLY A 258 15.99 18.41 15.17
CA GLY A 258 16.67 18.51 13.89
C GLY A 258 15.78 19.09 12.79
N SER A 259 15.91 18.55 11.59
CA SER A 259 15.13 18.93 10.42
C SER A 259 14.91 17.73 9.51
N ARG A 260 13.88 17.81 8.65
CA ARG A 260 13.52 16.78 7.68
C ARG A 260 13.12 15.46 8.36
N GLY A 261 13.42 14.31 7.79
CA GLY A 261 12.98 13.02 8.34
C GLY A 261 11.52 12.75 7.99
N GLY A 262 11.14 13.01 6.74
CA GLY A 262 9.79 12.77 6.26
C GLY A 262 9.54 11.31 5.95
N LEU A 263 8.35 10.83 6.29
CA LEU A 263 7.94 9.45 6.04
C LEU A 263 7.29 9.34 4.66
N TRP A 264 8.12 9.35 3.63
CA TRP A 264 7.71 9.32 2.22
C TRP A 264 7.16 7.95 1.80
N MET A 265 7.94 6.92 2.01
CA MET A 265 7.69 5.50 1.73
C MET A 265 7.03 5.21 0.36
N ALA A 266 7.09 6.14 -0.61
CA ALA A 266 6.52 6.01 -1.95
C ALA A 266 5.04 5.60 -1.99
N GLY A 267 4.22 6.09 -1.06
CA GLY A 267 2.82 5.71 -0.90
C GLY A 267 2.60 4.39 -0.15
N ALA A 268 3.69 3.68 0.21
CA ALA A 268 3.59 2.49 1.06
C ALA A 268 3.12 2.86 2.46
N GLY A 269 2.14 2.13 2.99
CA GLY A 269 1.68 2.33 4.35
C GLY A 269 2.66 1.80 5.39
N PRO A 270 2.68 2.32 6.62
CA PRO A 270 3.40 1.73 7.74
C PRO A 270 3.05 0.25 7.91
N ALA A 271 4.06 -0.61 8.09
CA ALA A 271 3.83 -2.03 8.37
C ALA A 271 3.66 -2.26 9.87
N ALA A 272 2.89 -3.29 10.24
CA ALA A 272 2.72 -3.65 11.65
C ALA A 272 2.89 -5.16 11.87
N ASP A 273 3.40 -5.52 13.05
CA ASP A 273 3.45 -6.90 13.52
C ASP A 273 2.24 -7.27 14.40
N ALA A 274 2.11 -8.55 14.69
CA ALA A 274 1.04 -9.08 15.54
C ALA A 274 1.11 -8.61 17.01
N GLN A 275 2.25 -8.10 17.45
CA GLN A 275 2.45 -7.52 18.77
C GLN A 275 2.01 -6.06 18.86
N GLY A 276 1.65 -5.46 17.72
CA GLY A 276 1.19 -4.07 17.64
C GLY A 276 2.32 -3.06 17.50
N ASN A 277 3.53 -3.48 17.14
CA ASN A 277 4.59 -2.56 16.77
C ASN A 277 4.45 -2.15 15.30
N VAL A 278 4.83 -0.90 15.01
CA VAL A 278 4.78 -0.31 13.67
C VAL A 278 6.20 -0.11 13.14
N TYR A 279 6.39 -0.35 11.85
CA TYR A 279 7.68 -0.26 11.16
C TYR A 279 7.59 0.71 10.00
N VAL A 280 8.52 1.67 9.97
CA VAL A 280 8.60 2.71 8.94
C VAL A 280 10.04 2.91 8.47
N LEU A 281 10.21 3.40 7.24
CA LEU A 281 11.48 3.91 6.74
C LEU A 281 11.40 5.44 6.72
N ASP A 282 12.34 6.08 7.42
CA ASP A 282 12.44 7.53 7.49
C ASP A 282 13.38 8.07 6.41
N GLY A 283 13.02 9.20 5.81
CA GLY A 283 13.76 9.83 4.73
C GLY A 283 14.91 10.72 5.22
N ASN A 284 15.46 11.47 4.27
CA ASN A 284 16.51 12.45 4.55
C ASN A 284 16.19 13.30 5.77
N GLY A 285 17.08 13.36 6.74
CA GLY A 285 16.86 14.14 7.96
C GLY A 285 18.03 14.11 8.91
N THR A 286 17.93 14.89 9.95
CA THR A 286 18.93 14.91 11.02
C THR A 286 18.95 13.57 11.74
N PHE A 287 20.11 12.93 11.79
CA PHE A 287 20.40 11.81 12.67
C PHE A 287 21.40 12.24 13.73
N ASP A 288 21.04 12.14 15.02
CA ASP A 288 21.95 12.47 16.11
C ASP A 288 22.88 11.31 16.42
N THR A 289 24.15 11.44 16.06
CA THR A 289 25.20 10.45 16.29
C THR A 289 25.69 10.38 17.72
N THR A 290 25.26 11.31 18.59
CA THR A 290 25.50 11.24 20.03
C THR A 290 24.44 10.37 20.66
N LEU A 291 24.84 9.18 21.13
CA LEU A 291 23.90 8.19 21.64
C LEU A 291 23.81 8.21 23.18
N THR A 292 22.66 7.88 23.69
CA THR A 292 22.41 7.57 25.11
C THR A 292 23.14 6.27 25.52
N GLY A 293 23.21 5.98 26.81
CA GLY A 293 23.76 4.71 27.32
C GLY A 293 23.01 3.46 26.85
N THR A 294 21.78 3.60 26.28
CA THR A 294 20.99 2.53 25.70
C THR A 294 21.08 2.47 24.18
N GLY A 295 21.90 3.33 23.57
CA GLY A 295 22.18 3.35 22.13
C GLY A 295 21.11 4.06 21.29
N PHE A 296 20.29 4.95 21.87
CA PHE A 296 19.37 5.79 21.14
C PHE A 296 19.95 7.19 20.88
N PRO A 297 19.59 7.86 19.77
CA PRO A 297 19.91 9.27 19.54
C PRO A 297 19.53 10.13 20.74
N ASN A 298 20.51 10.86 21.30
CA ASN A 298 20.34 11.60 22.57
C ASN A 298 19.32 12.75 22.45
N ARG A 299 19.20 13.33 21.25
CA ARG A 299 18.25 14.39 20.96
C ARG A 299 16.92 13.88 20.37
N GLY A 300 16.80 12.57 20.15
CA GLY A 300 15.60 11.95 19.56
C GLY A 300 15.44 12.16 18.06
N ASP A 301 16.53 12.50 17.34
CA ASP A 301 16.51 12.72 15.89
C ASP A 301 16.98 11.45 15.16
N PHE A 302 16.06 10.82 14.39
CA PHE A 302 16.22 9.50 13.76
C PHE A 302 16.26 9.58 12.22
N GLY A 303 16.54 10.72 11.61
CA GLY A 303 16.52 10.88 10.16
C GLY A 303 17.30 9.78 9.42
N ASN A 304 16.72 9.28 8.32
CA ASN A 304 17.27 8.21 7.50
C ASN A 304 17.49 6.89 8.26
N ALA A 305 16.47 6.44 8.98
CA ALA A 305 16.51 5.19 9.75
C ALA A 305 15.32 4.26 9.44
N PHE A 306 15.50 2.97 9.70
CA PHE A 306 14.45 1.98 9.81
C PHE A 306 13.98 1.97 11.26
N ILE A 307 12.75 2.39 11.53
CA ILE A 307 12.27 2.68 12.89
C ILE A 307 11.18 1.67 13.28
N LYS A 308 11.31 1.09 14.48
CA LYS A 308 10.27 0.34 15.18
C LYS A 308 9.59 1.23 16.20
N ILE A 309 8.27 1.32 16.15
CA ILE A 309 7.45 2.18 16.98
C ILE A 309 6.54 1.31 17.83
N ALA A 310 6.59 1.46 19.15
CA ALA A 310 5.59 0.91 20.06
C ALA A 310 4.33 1.77 20.01
N THR A 311 3.16 1.11 20.11
CA THR A 311 1.85 1.78 20.15
C THR A 311 1.15 1.66 21.50
N THR A 312 1.63 0.79 22.38
CA THR A 312 1.07 0.59 23.73
C THR A 312 1.49 1.74 24.64
N GLY A 313 0.50 2.44 25.22
CA GLY A 313 0.76 3.60 26.08
C GLY A 313 1.08 4.89 25.33
N GLY A 314 0.90 4.89 24.02
CA GLY A 314 1.23 5.99 23.10
C GLY A 314 2.35 5.63 22.13
N LEU A 315 2.54 6.48 21.11
CA LEU A 315 3.60 6.30 20.10
C LEU A 315 4.97 6.63 20.70
N SER A 316 5.93 5.70 20.56
CA SER A 316 7.33 5.93 20.96
C SER A 316 8.28 5.05 20.14
N VAL A 317 9.52 5.52 19.89
CA VAL A 317 10.53 4.70 19.24
C VAL A 317 10.96 3.58 20.19
N ALA A 318 10.69 2.33 19.80
CA ALA A 318 11.03 1.13 20.59
C ALA A 318 12.41 0.58 20.24
N ASP A 319 12.77 0.62 18.95
CA ASP A 319 14.08 0.24 18.43
C ASP A 319 14.29 0.85 17.03
N TYR A 320 15.48 0.74 16.47
CA TYR A 320 15.78 1.25 15.15
C TYR A 320 17.03 0.59 14.56
N PHE A 321 17.19 0.74 13.25
CA PHE A 321 18.44 0.52 12.53
C PHE A 321 18.75 1.75 11.69
N ALA A 322 20.00 2.21 11.71
CA ALA A 322 20.52 3.18 10.78
C ALA A 322 21.86 2.68 10.21
N THR A 323 22.13 2.97 8.95
CA THR A 323 23.40 2.61 8.31
C THR A 323 24.56 3.36 8.95
N PHE A 324 25.76 2.78 8.91
CA PHE A 324 26.96 3.40 9.49
C PHE A 324 27.23 4.81 8.92
N ASP A 325 26.84 5.03 7.68
CA ASP A 325 26.99 6.27 6.91
C ASP A 325 25.69 7.07 6.75
N THR A 326 24.68 6.84 7.61
CA THR A 326 23.33 7.42 7.49
C THR A 326 23.33 8.94 7.31
N VAL A 327 24.27 9.67 7.96
CA VAL A 327 24.39 11.12 7.81
C VAL A 327 24.87 11.50 6.41
N GLN A 328 25.84 10.78 5.87
CA GLN A 328 26.36 11.00 4.52
C GLN A 328 25.30 10.64 3.47
N ALA A 329 24.61 9.53 3.65
CA ALA A 329 23.53 9.07 2.77
C ALA A 329 22.38 10.09 2.75
N SER A 330 21.98 10.61 3.92
CA SER A 330 20.97 11.65 4.03
C SER A 330 21.37 12.93 3.28
N ASN A 331 22.63 13.38 3.44
CA ASN A 331 23.15 14.57 2.74
C ASN A 331 23.29 14.38 1.22
N ALA A 332 23.47 13.14 0.77
CA ALA A 332 23.60 12.77 -0.65
C ALA A 332 22.27 12.40 -1.31
N ASP A 333 21.15 12.51 -0.62
CA ASP A 333 19.83 12.07 -1.09
C ASP A 333 19.79 10.58 -1.48
N THR A 334 20.47 9.73 -0.71
CA THR A 334 20.51 8.27 -0.87
C THR A 334 19.85 7.54 0.31
N ASP A 335 18.78 8.13 0.81
CA ASP A 335 18.05 7.70 2.00
C ASP A 335 17.25 6.39 1.84
N LEU A 336 16.92 5.79 2.99
CA LEU A 336 16.05 4.62 3.11
C LEU A 336 14.58 4.95 2.84
N GLY A 337 14.12 6.13 3.22
CA GLY A 337 12.70 6.51 3.30
C GLY A 337 11.99 6.67 1.96
N SER A 338 12.67 6.47 0.84
CA SER A 338 12.04 6.42 -0.49
C SER A 338 11.24 5.14 -0.73
N GLY A 339 11.55 4.03 -0.06
CA GLY A 339 10.82 2.77 -0.13
C GLY A 339 10.01 2.47 1.13
N GLY A 340 9.25 1.38 1.12
CA GLY A 340 8.42 0.92 2.25
C GLY A 340 9.03 -0.24 3.03
N ALA A 341 8.65 -0.34 4.30
CA ALA A 341 9.00 -1.46 5.17
C ALA A 341 7.95 -2.58 5.09
N MET A 342 8.39 -3.84 5.07
CA MET A 342 7.52 -5.02 5.11
C MET A 342 7.92 -5.93 6.27
N VAL A 343 6.94 -6.36 7.05
CA VAL A 343 7.12 -7.38 8.10
C VAL A 343 7.00 -8.76 7.46
N LEU A 344 8.03 -9.57 7.61
CA LEU A 344 8.03 -10.95 7.13
C LEU A 344 7.28 -11.87 8.12
N PRO A 345 6.68 -12.96 7.64
CA PRO A 345 6.25 -14.04 8.53
C PRO A 345 7.40 -14.58 9.37
N ASP A 346 7.09 -15.26 10.46
CA ASP A 346 8.11 -15.91 11.28
C ASP A 346 8.85 -16.96 10.43
N LEU A 347 10.17 -16.89 10.45
CA LEU A 347 11.07 -17.74 9.66
C LEU A 347 11.94 -18.58 10.58
N ILE A 348 12.32 -19.78 10.11
CA ILE A 348 13.21 -20.66 10.87
C ILE A 348 14.62 -20.57 10.28
N ASP A 349 15.60 -20.27 11.12
CA ASP A 349 17.01 -20.22 10.72
C ASP A 349 17.66 -21.63 10.66
N ALA A 350 18.94 -21.69 10.25
CA ALA A 350 19.68 -22.94 10.12
C ALA A 350 19.85 -23.71 11.43
N ASN A 351 19.67 -23.06 12.57
CA ASN A 351 19.77 -23.66 13.91
C ASN A 351 18.39 -24.06 14.47
N GLY A 352 17.32 -23.93 13.68
CA GLY A 352 15.95 -24.21 14.10
C GLY A 352 15.33 -23.12 14.98
N GLN A 353 15.94 -21.91 15.04
CA GLN A 353 15.42 -20.80 15.83
C GLN A 353 14.46 -19.95 14.99
N ALA A 354 13.33 -19.55 15.59
CA ALA A 354 12.44 -18.57 14.98
C ALA A 354 13.13 -17.21 14.87
N ARG A 355 12.96 -16.56 13.71
CA ARG A 355 13.42 -15.20 13.42
C ARG A 355 12.26 -14.33 13.04
N HIS A 356 12.14 -13.21 13.71
CA HIS A 356 11.12 -12.20 13.48
C HIS A 356 11.73 -11.06 12.66
N LEU A 357 11.60 -11.12 11.34
CA LEU A 357 12.32 -10.23 10.45
C LEU A 357 11.40 -9.18 9.81
N ALA A 358 12.00 -8.03 9.47
CA ALA A 358 11.41 -7.06 8.57
C ALA A 358 12.44 -6.66 7.50
N VAL A 359 11.95 -6.20 6.35
CA VAL A 359 12.78 -5.87 5.20
C VAL A 359 12.40 -4.49 4.64
N GLY A 360 13.41 -3.75 4.20
CA GLY A 360 13.26 -2.45 3.57
C GLY A 360 14.41 -2.15 2.61
N ALA A 361 14.20 -1.18 1.72
CA ALA A 361 15.19 -0.74 0.74
C ALA A 361 14.93 0.72 0.38
N GLY A 362 15.96 1.46 0.06
CA GLY A 362 15.92 2.87 -0.29
C GLY A 362 16.65 3.21 -1.60
N LYS A 363 17.20 4.42 -1.67
CA LYS A 363 17.86 4.92 -2.89
C LYS A 363 19.24 4.32 -3.14
N ASP A 364 19.87 3.73 -2.14
CA ASP A 364 21.21 3.14 -2.19
C ASP A 364 21.28 1.76 -2.86
N SER A 365 20.15 1.22 -3.30
CA SER A 365 20.01 -0.09 -3.95
C SER A 365 20.32 -1.33 -3.09
N HIS A 366 20.47 -1.17 -1.78
CA HIS A 366 20.61 -2.27 -0.82
C HIS A 366 19.25 -2.85 -0.45
N ILE A 367 19.23 -4.10 0.03
CA ILE A 367 18.11 -4.67 0.77
C ILE A 367 18.58 -4.84 2.22
N TYR A 368 17.93 -4.14 3.14
CA TYR A 368 18.20 -4.25 4.57
C TYR A 368 17.17 -5.17 5.21
N VAL A 369 17.66 -6.23 5.84
CA VAL A 369 16.87 -7.13 6.69
C VAL A 369 17.22 -6.84 8.14
N VAL A 370 16.24 -6.52 8.95
CA VAL A 370 16.40 -6.27 10.38
C VAL A 370 15.72 -7.36 11.20
N ASP A 371 16.32 -7.74 12.32
CA ASP A 371 15.67 -8.58 13.32
C ASP A 371 14.79 -7.68 14.20
N ARG A 372 13.48 -7.93 14.22
CA ARG A 372 12.50 -7.10 14.96
C ARG A 372 12.68 -7.16 16.48
N ASP A 373 13.42 -8.16 16.97
CA ASP A 373 13.72 -8.29 18.40
C ASP A 373 14.97 -7.49 18.80
N ALA A 374 15.88 -7.22 17.84
CA ALA A 374 17.08 -6.41 18.04
C ALA A 374 17.54 -5.84 16.68
N MET A 375 17.08 -4.64 16.33
CA MET A 375 17.25 -4.08 14.97
C MET A 375 18.69 -3.70 14.64
N GLY A 376 19.58 -3.57 15.65
CA GLY A 376 21.01 -3.31 15.46
C GLY A 376 21.42 -1.88 15.76
N LYS A 377 20.53 -0.93 15.76
CA LYS A 377 20.78 0.50 16.03
C LYS A 377 21.80 1.11 15.07
N TRP A 378 22.50 2.15 15.49
CA TRP A 378 23.58 2.77 14.73
C TRP A 378 24.94 2.45 15.31
N ASN A 379 25.89 2.20 14.41
CA ASN A 379 27.31 2.05 14.75
C ASN A 379 28.15 2.77 13.68
N ALA A 380 29.11 3.59 14.10
CA ALA A 380 29.90 4.44 13.20
C ALA A 380 30.81 3.67 12.23
N SER A 381 31.00 2.36 12.41
CA SER A 381 32.00 1.59 11.67
C SER A 381 31.39 0.57 10.70
N SER A 382 30.17 0.09 10.96
CA SER A 382 29.53 -0.95 10.14
C SER A 382 28.04 -1.11 10.46
N ASN A 383 27.27 -1.59 9.49
CA ASN A 383 25.86 -1.94 9.66
C ASN A 383 25.71 -3.11 10.63
N GLN A 384 24.78 -2.99 11.57
CA GLN A 384 24.54 -3.99 12.63
C GLN A 384 23.22 -4.73 12.44
N ASN A 385 22.56 -4.59 11.27
CA ASN A 385 21.32 -5.28 10.94
C ASN A 385 21.54 -6.80 10.72
N TYR A 386 20.46 -7.56 10.64
CA TYR A 386 20.49 -9.01 10.48
C TYR A 386 21.15 -9.45 9.16
N GLN A 387 20.83 -8.75 8.05
CA GLN A 387 21.44 -9.00 6.74
C GLN A 387 21.41 -7.73 5.89
N ASP A 388 22.53 -7.40 5.25
CA ASP A 388 22.69 -6.34 4.28
C ASP A 388 23.08 -6.96 2.92
N ILE A 389 22.28 -6.67 1.87
CA ILE A 389 22.50 -7.20 0.52
C ILE A 389 22.81 -6.02 -0.39
N ALA A 390 24.08 -5.65 -0.39
CA ALA A 390 24.60 -4.47 -1.08
C ALA A 390 24.44 -4.57 -2.60
N GLY A 391 23.89 -3.53 -3.21
CA GLY A 391 23.74 -3.41 -4.67
C GLY A 391 22.80 -4.43 -5.32
N ALA A 392 22.09 -5.24 -4.54
CA ALA A 392 21.24 -6.32 -5.05
C ALA A 392 20.19 -5.85 -6.05
N LEU A 393 19.66 -4.66 -5.85
CA LEU A 393 18.59 -4.09 -6.68
C LEU A 393 19.13 -3.36 -7.91
N GLY A 394 20.32 -2.80 -7.83
CA GLY A 394 21.02 -2.12 -8.92
C GLY A 394 20.38 -0.78 -9.32
N GLY A 395 19.41 -0.30 -8.60
CA GLY A 395 18.69 0.97 -8.79
C GLY A 395 17.98 1.39 -7.51
N SER A 396 17.62 2.67 -7.40
CA SER A 396 16.89 3.22 -6.27
C SER A 396 15.48 2.62 -6.15
N VAL A 397 15.03 2.42 -4.93
CA VAL A 397 13.69 1.88 -4.63
C VAL A 397 12.77 3.01 -4.22
N PHE A 398 11.67 3.15 -4.97
CA PHE A 398 10.52 4.02 -4.66
C PHE A 398 9.25 3.17 -4.69
N SER A 399 9.29 2.02 -4.01
CA SER A 399 8.24 1.01 -4.08
C SER A 399 8.20 0.21 -2.79
N MET A 400 7.17 -0.59 -2.65
CA MET A 400 7.01 -1.59 -1.60
C MET A 400 7.41 -2.96 -2.17
N PRO A 401 8.16 -3.82 -1.44
CA PRO A 401 8.33 -5.21 -1.84
C PRO A 401 7.05 -6.02 -1.60
N ALA A 402 6.89 -7.13 -2.33
CA ALA A 402 5.88 -8.13 -2.02
C ALA A 402 6.53 -9.43 -1.50
N TYR A 403 5.77 -10.20 -0.73
CA TYR A 403 6.18 -11.51 -0.22
C TYR A 403 5.23 -12.59 -0.70
N PHE A 404 5.76 -13.73 -1.11
CA PHE A 404 4.98 -14.94 -1.32
C PHE A 404 5.88 -16.18 -1.21
N ASN A 405 5.43 -17.15 -0.43
CA ASN A 405 6.00 -18.50 -0.38
C ASN A 405 7.55 -18.51 -0.30
N ASN A 406 8.11 -17.88 0.74
CA ASN A 406 9.55 -17.71 0.98
C ASN A 406 10.30 -16.98 -0.16
N THR A 407 9.65 -16.05 -0.82
CA THR A 407 10.27 -15.20 -1.84
C THR A 407 9.84 -13.75 -1.64
N VAL A 408 10.80 -12.82 -1.75
CA VAL A 408 10.58 -11.37 -1.73
C VAL A 408 10.78 -10.82 -3.14
N TYR A 409 9.84 -9.98 -3.60
CA TYR A 409 9.87 -9.39 -4.94
C TYR A 409 10.08 -7.88 -4.82
N TYR A 410 11.06 -7.33 -5.57
CA TYR A 410 11.39 -5.91 -5.59
C TYR A 410 11.38 -5.34 -7.01
N GLY A 411 10.77 -4.17 -7.20
CA GLY A 411 10.71 -3.43 -8.46
C GLY A 411 11.43 -2.08 -8.36
N ALA A 412 12.77 -2.09 -8.44
CA ALA A 412 13.58 -0.87 -8.40
C ALA A 412 13.45 -0.03 -9.68
N SER A 413 13.66 1.27 -9.56
CA SER A 413 13.59 2.25 -10.66
C SER A 413 14.60 1.96 -11.77
N GLY A 414 14.13 1.92 -13.01
CA GLY A 414 14.95 1.65 -14.20
C GLY A 414 15.47 0.21 -14.27
N ARG A 415 14.91 -0.73 -13.49
CA ARG A 415 15.38 -2.11 -13.41
C ARG A 415 14.24 -3.11 -13.61
N SER A 416 14.64 -4.37 -13.87
CA SER A 416 13.73 -5.51 -13.87
C SER A 416 13.12 -5.73 -12.49
N LEU A 417 11.90 -6.25 -12.45
CA LEU A 417 11.33 -6.85 -11.25
C LEU A 417 12.16 -8.08 -10.87
N LYS A 418 12.62 -8.17 -9.62
CA LYS A 418 13.53 -9.19 -9.13
C LYS A 418 12.93 -9.99 -7.99
N ALA A 419 13.19 -11.31 -7.96
CA ALA A 419 12.81 -12.22 -6.89
C ALA A 419 14.03 -12.65 -6.08
N PHE A 420 13.90 -12.69 -4.75
CA PHE A 420 14.92 -13.14 -3.82
C PHE A 420 14.35 -14.24 -2.93
N SER A 421 14.85 -15.47 -3.05
CA SER A 421 14.39 -16.58 -2.24
C SER A 421 14.89 -16.47 -0.79
N ILE A 422 14.09 -16.99 0.15
CA ILE A 422 14.45 -17.08 1.56
C ILE A 422 14.76 -18.54 1.91
N THR A 423 15.93 -18.77 2.47
CA THR A 423 16.33 -20.08 2.99
C THR A 423 16.99 -19.88 4.35
N ASN A 424 16.59 -20.66 5.36
CA ASN A 424 17.12 -20.53 6.72
C ASN A 424 17.05 -19.09 7.25
N ALA A 425 15.92 -18.42 7.05
CA ALA A 425 15.66 -17.03 7.43
C ALA A 425 16.60 -16.00 6.78
N ARG A 426 17.25 -16.31 5.65
CA ARG A 426 18.12 -15.38 4.90
C ARG A 426 17.67 -15.27 3.46
N LEU A 427 17.63 -14.04 2.96
CA LEU A 427 17.43 -13.76 1.54
C LEU A 427 18.68 -14.16 0.75
N SER A 428 18.48 -14.66 -0.47
CA SER A 428 19.58 -14.89 -1.41
C SER A 428 20.33 -13.58 -1.69
N SER A 429 21.65 -13.65 -1.83
CA SER A 429 22.50 -12.47 -2.08
C SER A 429 22.34 -11.89 -3.51
N THR A 430 21.79 -12.70 -4.42
CA THR A 430 21.46 -12.31 -5.79
C THR A 430 20.03 -12.71 -6.10
N SER A 431 19.40 -12.06 -7.07
CA SER A 431 18.06 -12.43 -7.52
C SER A 431 18.04 -13.85 -8.08
N THR A 432 17.04 -14.64 -7.70
CA THR A 432 16.81 -16.01 -8.17
C THR A 432 16.08 -16.04 -9.51
N SER A 433 15.28 -15.01 -9.81
CA SER A 433 14.71 -14.75 -11.14
C SER A 433 14.44 -13.26 -11.31
N ALA A 434 14.25 -12.83 -12.57
CA ALA A 434 13.94 -11.45 -12.90
C ALA A 434 13.08 -11.36 -14.17
N SER A 435 12.24 -10.32 -14.26
CA SER A 435 11.45 -10.03 -15.46
C SER A 435 12.35 -9.59 -16.62
N ALA A 436 11.92 -9.88 -17.85
CA ALA A 436 12.56 -9.32 -19.03
C ALA A 436 12.29 -7.81 -19.18
N ALA A 437 11.10 -7.35 -18.75
CA ALA A 437 10.75 -5.94 -18.74
C ALA A 437 11.51 -5.18 -17.66
N SER A 438 11.85 -3.92 -17.94
CA SER A 438 12.41 -2.96 -16.97
C SER A 438 11.37 -1.87 -16.70
N PHE A 439 11.24 -1.47 -15.45
CA PHE A 439 10.26 -0.50 -14.97
C PHE A 439 10.94 0.85 -14.78
N ALA A 440 10.65 1.81 -15.66
CA ALA A 440 11.14 3.18 -15.55
C ALA A 440 10.76 3.81 -14.20
N PHE A 441 11.29 5.02 -13.92
CA PHE A 441 10.92 5.72 -12.67
C PHE A 441 9.38 5.79 -12.48
N PRO A 442 8.90 5.45 -11.30
CA PRO A 442 9.59 5.16 -10.03
C PRO A 442 9.96 3.67 -9.81
N GLY A 443 9.87 2.81 -10.78
CA GLY A 443 9.89 1.37 -10.64
C GLY A 443 8.47 0.81 -10.57
N THR A 444 8.25 -0.30 -9.87
CA THR A 444 6.92 -0.88 -9.68
C THR A 444 6.75 -1.42 -8.27
N THR A 445 5.55 -1.28 -7.71
CA THR A 445 5.14 -1.94 -6.46
C THR A 445 4.41 -3.23 -6.83
N PRO A 446 5.04 -4.41 -6.68
CA PRO A 446 4.41 -5.67 -7.03
C PRO A 446 3.32 -6.05 -6.01
N GLY A 447 2.29 -6.74 -6.49
CA GLY A 447 1.33 -7.48 -5.66
C GLY A 447 1.32 -8.95 -6.06
N VAL A 448 0.87 -9.83 -5.17
CA VAL A 448 0.77 -11.27 -5.46
C VAL A 448 -0.65 -11.77 -5.25
N SER A 449 -1.13 -12.59 -6.17
CA SER A 449 -2.36 -13.36 -5.98
C SER A 449 -2.07 -14.85 -6.06
N ALA A 450 -2.71 -15.65 -5.18
CA ALA A 450 -2.50 -17.08 -5.11
C ALA A 450 -3.68 -17.82 -4.44
N SER A 451 -3.76 -19.12 -4.61
CA SER A 451 -4.63 -19.99 -3.85
C SER A 451 -3.81 -20.73 -2.77
N GLY A 452 -3.76 -20.18 -1.57
CA GLY A 452 -2.82 -20.62 -0.54
C GLY A 452 -1.38 -20.44 -1.01
N THR A 453 -0.61 -21.53 -1.08
CA THR A 453 0.78 -21.54 -1.59
C THR A 453 0.88 -21.93 -3.08
N ALA A 454 -0.25 -22.12 -3.77
CA ALA A 454 -0.30 -22.58 -5.15
C ALA A 454 -0.75 -21.45 -6.11
N ASN A 455 -0.37 -21.61 -7.39
CA ASN A 455 -0.84 -20.77 -8.49
C ASN A 455 -0.50 -19.27 -8.32
N GLY A 456 0.62 -18.95 -7.70
CA GLY A 456 1.06 -17.58 -7.48
C GLY A 456 1.31 -16.82 -8.79
N ILE A 457 0.77 -15.61 -8.87
CA ILE A 457 1.02 -14.64 -9.94
C ILE A 457 1.53 -13.35 -9.30
N VAL A 458 2.66 -12.84 -9.79
CA VAL A 458 3.16 -11.52 -9.43
C VAL A 458 2.63 -10.51 -10.45
N TRP A 459 1.94 -9.49 -9.96
CA TRP A 459 1.38 -8.41 -10.74
C TRP A 459 2.23 -7.15 -10.58
N ALA A 460 2.44 -6.44 -11.68
CA ALA A 460 3.23 -5.21 -11.69
C ALA A 460 2.63 -4.21 -12.69
N VAL A 461 2.77 -2.91 -12.38
CA VAL A 461 2.31 -1.84 -13.27
C VAL A 461 3.51 -1.02 -13.72
N GLU A 462 3.65 -0.84 -15.04
CA GLU A 462 4.63 0.07 -15.62
C GLU A 462 4.03 1.48 -15.74
N ASN A 463 4.66 2.45 -15.07
CA ASN A 463 4.26 3.87 -15.13
C ASN A 463 4.68 4.50 -16.45
N ARG A 464 3.78 4.49 -17.42
CA ARG A 464 3.96 5.13 -18.74
C ARG A 464 2.59 5.56 -19.31
N ASN A 465 2.58 6.09 -20.52
CA ASN A 465 1.35 6.45 -21.24
C ASN A 465 1.30 5.79 -22.63
N PRO A 466 0.40 4.83 -22.88
CA PRO A 466 -0.47 4.19 -21.88
C PRO A 466 0.32 3.33 -20.90
N ALA A 467 -0.22 3.17 -19.68
CA ALA A 467 0.33 2.28 -18.65
C ALA A 467 0.27 0.81 -19.09
N VAL A 468 1.12 -0.04 -18.52
CA VAL A 468 1.11 -1.48 -18.82
C VAL A 468 0.93 -2.27 -17.53
N LEU A 469 -0.08 -3.14 -17.53
CA LEU A 469 -0.24 -4.17 -16.50
C LEU A 469 0.50 -5.43 -16.95
N HIS A 470 1.35 -5.96 -16.08
CA HIS A 470 2.09 -7.21 -16.25
C HIS A 470 1.64 -8.26 -15.27
N ALA A 471 1.70 -9.52 -15.65
CA ALA A 471 1.50 -10.71 -14.82
C ALA A 471 2.62 -11.73 -15.07
N TYR A 472 3.27 -12.17 -14.00
CA TYR A 472 4.38 -13.14 -14.06
C TYR A 472 4.08 -14.37 -13.21
N ASP A 473 4.59 -15.54 -13.60
CA ASP A 473 4.60 -16.70 -12.72
C ASP A 473 5.45 -16.40 -11.47
N ALA A 474 4.89 -16.52 -10.28
CA ALA A 474 5.58 -16.19 -9.04
C ALA A 474 6.81 -17.08 -8.76
N ARG A 475 6.89 -18.25 -9.40
CA ARG A 475 8.04 -19.17 -9.26
C ARG A 475 9.22 -18.77 -10.13
N ASP A 476 8.96 -18.05 -11.23
CA ASP A 476 9.97 -17.61 -12.17
C ASP A 476 9.50 -16.36 -12.95
N LEU A 477 10.02 -15.20 -12.59
CA LEU A 477 9.66 -13.91 -13.21
C LEU A 477 10.10 -13.80 -14.67
N SER A 478 10.94 -14.69 -15.20
CA SER A 478 11.26 -14.73 -16.64
C SER A 478 10.08 -15.23 -17.46
N HIS A 479 9.10 -15.89 -16.81
CA HIS A 479 7.87 -16.38 -17.42
C HIS A 479 6.75 -15.34 -17.26
N GLU A 480 6.66 -14.41 -18.22
CA GLU A 480 5.54 -13.47 -18.33
C GLU A 480 4.31 -14.19 -18.88
N LEU A 481 3.24 -14.22 -18.09
CA LEU A 481 1.96 -14.82 -18.44
C LEU A 481 1.13 -13.91 -19.35
N TYR A 482 1.22 -12.61 -19.08
CA TYR A 482 0.43 -11.58 -19.75
C TYR A 482 1.05 -10.21 -19.57
N ASN A 483 0.93 -9.36 -20.59
CA ASN A 483 0.94 -7.92 -20.41
C ASN A 483 -0.10 -7.24 -21.33
N SER A 484 -0.57 -6.07 -20.92
CA SER A 484 -1.69 -5.39 -21.59
C SER A 484 -1.38 -4.85 -22.99
N THR A 485 -0.11 -4.87 -23.43
CA THR A 485 0.28 -4.48 -24.80
C THR A 485 0.19 -5.62 -25.81
N GLN A 486 0.05 -6.86 -25.36
CA GLN A 486 -0.01 -8.04 -26.22
C GLN A 486 -1.36 -8.20 -26.95
N ALA A 487 -2.40 -7.56 -26.42
CA ALA A 487 -3.75 -7.70 -26.97
C ALA A 487 -3.86 -7.01 -28.35
N PRO A 488 -4.50 -7.65 -29.35
CA PRO A 488 -4.68 -7.06 -30.66
C PRO A 488 -5.55 -5.79 -30.60
N ALA A 489 -5.33 -4.86 -31.52
CA ALA A 489 -6.03 -3.59 -31.65
C ALA A 489 -6.07 -2.76 -30.34
N SER A 490 -5.04 -2.88 -29.51
CA SER A 490 -4.92 -2.18 -28.22
C SER A 490 -6.14 -2.39 -27.30
N ARG A 491 -6.79 -3.57 -27.36
CA ARG A 491 -7.98 -3.93 -26.55
C ARG A 491 -7.78 -3.59 -25.07
N ASP A 492 -6.58 -3.85 -24.55
CA ASP A 492 -6.28 -3.76 -23.13
C ASP A 492 -5.57 -2.44 -22.73
N ALA A 493 -5.48 -1.47 -23.65
CA ALA A 493 -4.98 -0.13 -23.33
C ALA A 493 -5.92 0.56 -22.32
N PHE A 494 -5.36 1.21 -21.25
CA PHE A 494 -6.18 1.71 -20.15
C PHE A 494 -5.81 3.12 -19.65
N GLY A 495 -5.10 3.91 -20.44
CA GLY A 495 -4.76 5.30 -20.13
C GLY A 495 -3.38 5.47 -19.51
N ALA A 496 -3.10 6.67 -19.03
CA ALA A 496 -1.81 6.99 -18.43
C ALA A 496 -1.69 6.42 -17.01
N GLY A 497 -0.51 5.91 -16.69
CA GLY A 497 -0.16 5.45 -15.34
C GLY A 497 0.11 6.61 -14.38
N ASN A 498 0.03 6.30 -13.10
CA ASN A 498 0.46 7.15 -12.01
C ASN A 498 1.73 6.59 -11.36
N LYS A 499 2.43 7.42 -10.59
CA LYS A 499 3.55 6.98 -9.75
C LYS A 499 3.03 6.15 -8.56
N PHE A 500 3.84 5.18 -8.13
CA PHE A 500 3.65 4.45 -6.86
C PHE A 500 2.40 3.58 -6.77
N LEU A 501 1.81 3.21 -7.90
CA LEU A 501 0.64 2.35 -7.95
C LEU A 501 0.98 0.92 -7.55
N THR A 502 0.05 0.29 -6.84
CA THR A 502 -0.04 -1.15 -6.68
C THR A 502 -1.41 -1.63 -7.18
N PRO A 503 -1.51 -2.72 -7.94
CA PRO A 503 -2.80 -3.23 -8.38
C PRO A 503 -3.54 -3.91 -7.23
N THR A 504 -4.86 -3.78 -7.21
CA THR A 504 -5.73 -4.55 -6.31
C THR A 504 -6.21 -5.79 -7.05
N VAL A 505 -5.83 -6.96 -6.55
CA VAL A 505 -6.16 -8.26 -7.17
C VAL A 505 -7.07 -9.04 -6.24
N VAL A 506 -8.30 -9.30 -6.67
CA VAL A 506 -9.32 -9.94 -5.82
C VAL A 506 -10.47 -10.52 -6.65
N ASN A 507 -10.93 -11.72 -6.25
CA ASN A 507 -12.14 -12.37 -6.79
C ASN A 507 -12.20 -12.41 -8.33
N GLY A 508 -11.06 -12.72 -8.98
CA GLY A 508 -10.98 -12.84 -10.44
C GLY A 508 -10.81 -11.52 -11.18
N HIS A 509 -10.58 -10.40 -10.48
CA HIS A 509 -10.38 -9.07 -11.05
C HIS A 509 -9.05 -8.46 -10.64
N VAL A 510 -8.55 -7.56 -11.48
CA VAL A 510 -7.40 -6.67 -11.20
C VAL A 510 -7.82 -5.23 -11.45
N TYR A 511 -7.70 -4.38 -10.45
CA TYR A 511 -8.03 -2.95 -10.54
C TYR A 511 -6.77 -2.12 -10.46
N VAL A 512 -6.61 -1.17 -11.37
CA VAL A 512 -5.43 -0.31 -11.48
C VAL A 512 -5.87 1.15 -11.54
N GLY A 513 -5.42 1.96 -10.58
CA GLY A 513 -5.63 3.41 -10.60
C GLY A 513 -4.96 4.06 -11.82
N THR A 514 -5.54 5.14 -12.34
CA THR A 514 -5.02 5.91 -13.47
C THR A 514 -5.16 7.41 -13.20
N THR A 515 -4.78 8.23 -14.17
CA THR A 515 -4.90 9.69 -14.05
C THR A 515 -6.35 10.21 -14.06
N ASN A 516 -7.35 9.37 -14.36
CA ASN A 516 -8.76 9.79 -14.49
C ASN A 516 -9.78 8.69 -14.17
N GLY A 517 -9.38 7.70 -13.37
CA GLY A 517 -10.27 6.59 -12.99
C GLY A 517 -9.52 5.30 -12.68
N VAL A 518 -10.21 4.18 -12.77
CA VAL A 518 -9.70 2.84 -12.49
C VAL A 518 -9.93 1.93 -13.69
N ALA A 519 -8.87 1.29 -14.16
CA ALA A 519 -8.98 0.21 -15.14
C ALA A 519 -9.30 -1.11 -14.44
N ALA A 520 -10.30 -1.83 -14.93
CA ALA A 520 -10.67 -3.16 -14.46
C ALA A 520 -10.26 -4.22 -15.48
N PHE A 521 -9.59 -5.25 -15.01
CA PHE A 521 -9.20 -6.42 -15.78
C PHE A 521 -9.80 -7.67 -15.16
N GLY A 522 -10.00 -8.71 -15.96
CA GLY A 522 -10.57 -9.97 -15.51
C GLY A 522 -10.56 -11.02 -16.61
N ARG A 523 -11.19 -12.16 -16.33
CA ARG A 523 -11.36 -13.21 -17.34
C ARG A 523 -12.25 -12.72 -18.47
N LEU A 524 -11.81 -12.94 -19.69
CA LEU A 524 -12.62 -12.73 -20.88
C LEU A 524 -13.61 -13.89 -21.04
N GLY A 525 -14.85 -13.58 -21.40
CA GLY A 525 -15.82 -14.60 -21.80
C GLY A 525 -15.31 -15.40 -23.00
N PRO A 526 -15.89 -16.58 -23.30
CA PRO A 526 -15.58 -17.30 -24.52
C PRO A 526 -15.72 -16.35 -25.71
N ALA A 527 -14.71 -16.32 -26.60
CA ALA A 527 -14.81 -15.56 -27.83
C ALA A 527 -16.12 -15.96 -28.54
N ALA A 528 -16.92 -14.96 -28.94
CA ALA A 528 -18.09 -15.25 -29.77
C ALA A 528 -17.63 -16.07 -30.98
N PRO A 529 -18.32 -17.18 -31.33
CA PRO A 529 -17.91 -18.02 -32.45
C PRO A 529 -17.87 -17.14 -33.70
N THR A 530 -16.67 -16.88 -34.19
CA THR A 530 -16.46 -16.22 -35.48
C THR A 530 -16.87 -17.21 -36.56
N GLY A 531 -18.03 -17.05 -37.14
CA GLY A 531 -18.39 -17.82 -38.35
C GLY A 531 -19.79 -18.38 -38.45
N LEU A 532 -20.79 -17.93 -37.68
CA LEU A 532 -22.20 -18.28 -38.03
C LEU A 532 -22.64 -17.46 -39.27
N ARG A 533 -22.35 -17.92 -40.48
CA ARG A 533 -23.09 -17.49 -41.69
C ARG A 533 -24.49 -18.14 -41.61
N ILE A 534 -25.49 -17.36 -41.26
CA ILE A 534 -26.88 -17.77 -41.48
C ILE A 534 -27.12 -17.61 -42.99
N THR A 535 -27.12 -18.72 -43.74
CA THR A 535 -27.64 -18.73 -45.11
C THR A 535 -29.15 -18.90 -44.98
N ILE A 536 -29.88 -17.81 -45.21
CA ILE A 536 -31.33 -17.86 -45.34
C ILE A 536 -31.57 -18.42 -46.76
N THR A 537 -32.11 -19.65 -46.86
CA THR A 537 -32.67 -20.25 -48.09
C THR A 537 -34.14 -19.92 -48.16
#